data_2ddeb742599bc223c936464c1c2dc83a
#
_entry.id   2ddeb742599bc223c936464c1c2dc83a
#
_cell.length_a   1.000
_cell.length_b   1.000
_cell.length_c   1.000
_cell.angle_alpha   90.00
_cell.angle_beta   90.00
_cell.angle_gamma   90.00
#
_symmetry.space_group_name_H-M   'P 1'
#
loop_
_entity.id
_entity.type
_entity.pdbx_description
1 polymer ?
#
loop_
_entity_poly.entity_id
_entity_poly.type
_entity_poly.pdbx_seq_one_letter_code
_entity_poly.pdbx_strand_id
1 'polypeptide(L)'
;LLKRVGLYERKQDYPRHLSGGQKQRIAIVRALVMQPKVMLLDEITAALDPEMVREVLDVVVKLAQEGMTMLIVTHEMGFARKVADRIIFMDQGKIIEQNIPEAFFQQPKTERASAFLNILNY
;
A
#
# COMPACT_ATOMS: atom_id res chain seq x y z
N LEU A 1 -2.31 -18.84 4.52
CA LEU A 1 -1.76 -17.49 4.32
C LEU A 1 -0.83 -17.40 3.11
N LEU A 2 0.04 -18.39 2.90
CA LEU A 2 0.95 -18.36 1.76
C LEU A 2 0.20 -18.42 0.43
N LYS A 3 -0.92 -19.13 0.37
CA LYS A 3 -1.75 -19.15 -0.84
C LYS A 3 -2.31 -17.78 -1.18
N ARG A 4 -2.72 -17.02 -0.16
CA ARG A 4 -3.30 -15.69 -0.34
C ARG A 4 -2.30 -14.70 -0.95
N VAL A 5 -1.02 -14.87 -0.67
CA VAL A 5 0.02 -13.98 -1.20
C VAL A 5 0.78 -14.58 -2.39
N GLY A 6 0.33 -15.73 -2.90
CA GLY A 6 0.93 -16.35 -4.08
C GLY A 6 2.27 -17.02 -3.86
N LEU A 7 2.58 -17.41 -2.63
CA LEU A 7 3.88 -18.01 -2.30
C LEU A 7 3.78 -19.46 -1.81
N TYR A 8 2.59 -20.07 -1.89
CA TYR A 8 2.39 -21.42 -1.35
C TYR A 8 3.38 -22.43 -1.93
N GLU A 9 3.63 -22.39 -3.22
CA GLU A 9 4.53 -23.30 -3.90
C GLU A 9 6.00 -23.12 -3.53
N ARG A 10 6.34 -21.99 -2.90
CA ARG A 10 7.70 -21.65 -2.53
C ARG A 10 7.92 -21.69 -1.02
N LYS A 11 7.02 -22.29 -0.28
CA LYS A 11 7.08 -22.34 1.19
C LYS A 11 8.34 -23.03 1.73
N GLN A 12 8.98 -23.86 0.91
CA GLN A 12 10.21 -24.56 1.29
C GLN A 12 11.47 -23.76 0.96
N ASP A 13 11.35 -22.65 0.21
CA ASP A 13 12.51 -21.85 -0.16
C ASP A 13 13.01 -21.03 1.02
N TYR A 14 14.33 -20.83 1.06
CA TYR A 14 14.90 -19.90 2.01
C TYR A 14 14.67 -18.45 1.56
N PRO A 15 14.49 -17.50 2.50
CA PRO A 15 14.25 -16.11 2.14
C PRO A 15 15.29 -15.50 1.19
N ARG A 16 16.55 -15.90 1.31
CA ARG A 16 17.63 -15.40 0.46
C ARG A 16 17.46 -15.74 -1.04
N HIS A 17 16.62 -16.72 -1.34
CA HIS A 17 16.38 -17.16 -2.71
C HIS A 17 15.18 -16.45 -3.34
N LEU A 18 14.54 -15.53 -2.62
CA LEU A 18 13.33 -14.87 -3.06
C LEU A 18 13.63 -13.48 -3.60
N SER A 19 12.78 -13.00 -4.52
CA SER A 19 12.84 -11.63 -5.01
C SER A 19 12.46 -10.63 -3.92
N GLY A 20 12.73 -9.33 -4.15
CA GLY A 20 12.32 -8.28 -3.23
C GLY A 20 10.82 -8.26 -2.98
N GLY A 21 9.99 -8.43 -4.05
CA GLY A 21 8.54 -8.49 -3.93
C GLY A 21 8.08 -9.69 -3.12
N GLN A 22 8.72 -10.86 -3.32
CA GLN A 22 8.40 -12.06 -2.55
C GLN A 22 8.76 -11.88 -1.07
N LYS A 23 9.89 -11.23 -0.77
CA LYS A 23 10.26 -10.93 0.61
C LYS A 23 9.23 -10.02 1.28
N GLN A 24 8.72 -9.02 0.56
CA GLN A 24 7.68 -8.13 1.09
C GLN A 24 6.38 -8.90 1.34
N ARG A 25 6.00 -9.80 0.45
CA ARG A 25 4.80 -10.62 0.65
C ARG A 25 4.94 -11.52 1.88
N ILE A 26 6.13 -12.07 2.12
CA ILE A 26 6.38 -12.86 3.33
C ILE A 26 6.29 -11.98 4.57
N ALA A 27 6.80 -10.74 4.52
CA ALA A 27 6.67 -9.82 5.64
C ALA A 27 5.21 -9.55 5.99
N ILE A 28 4.35 -9.41 4.97
CA ILE A 28 2.91 -9.24 5.17
C ILE A 28 2.31 -10.48 5.83
N VAL A 29 2.68 -11.68 5.38
CA VAL A 29 2.22 -12.93 5.99
C VAL A 29 2.61 -13.00 7.47
N ARG A 30 3.85 -12.64 7.80
CA ARG A 30 4.31 -12.63 9.20
C ARG A 30 3.46 -11.70 10.05
N ALA A 31 3.12 -10.53 9.53
CA ALA A 31 2.25 -9.60 10.23
C ALA A 31 0.84 -10.19 10.42
N LEU A 32 0.32 -10.88 9.40
CA LEU A 32 -1.02 -11.49 9.46
C LEU A 32 -1.11 -12.62 10.48
N VAL A 33 -0.02 -13.36 10.68
CA VAL A 33 0.01 -14.44 11.67
C VAL A 33 -0.30 -13.94 13.08
N MET A 34 0.04 -12.69 13.36
CA MET A 34 -0.26 -12.04 14.65
C MET A 34 -1.74 -11.71 14.82
N GLN A 35 -2.56 -11.90 13.79
CA GLN A 35 -3.99 -11.56 13.76
C GLN A 35 -4.25 -10.12 14.22
N PRO A 36 -3.61 -9.13 13.57
CA PRO A 36 -3.73 -7.74 14.02
C PRO A 36 -5.12 -7.18 13.75
N LYS A 37 -5.54 -6.24 14.60
CA LYS A 37 -6.77 -5.47 14.34
C LYS A 37 -6.50 -4.36 13.33
N VAL A 38 -5.30 -3.80 13.32
CA VAL A 38 -4.87 -2.76 12.40
C VAL A 38 -3.48 -3.12 11.88
N MET A 39 -3.29 -3.01 10.59
CA MET A 39 -1.98 -3.26 9.96
C MET A 39 -1.39 -1.94 9.46
N LEU A 40 -0.12 -1.71 9.77
CA LEU A 40 0.61 -0.53 9.29
C LEU A 40 1.53 -0.93 8.15
N LEU A 41 1.37 -0.27 7.01
CA LEU A 41 2.18 -0.53 5.82
C LEU A 41 2.87 0.77 5.41
N ASP A 42 4.20 0.84 5.60
CA ASP A 42 4.96 2.06 5.37
C ASP A 42 5.85 1.90 4.14
N GLU A 43 5.40 2.48 3.02
CA GLU A 43 6.13 2.50 1.76
C GLU A 43 6.69 1.13 1.36
N ILE A 44 5.83 0.10 1.41
CA ILE A 44 6.24 -1.29 1.19
C ILE A 44 6.71 -1.58 -0.24
N THR A 45 6.54 -0.64 -1.17
CA THR A 45 6.98 -0.79 -2.56
C THR A 45 8.27 -0.03 -2.86
N ALA A 46 8.86 0.64 -1.89
CA ALA A 46 10.10 1.38 -2.08
C ALA A 46 11.21 0.43 -2.54
N ALA A 47 11.98 0.86 -3.52
CA ALA A 47 13.11 0.12 -4.08
C ALA A 47 12.75 -1.19 -4.81
N LEU A 48 11.49 -1.39 -5.14
CA LEU A 48 11.04 -2.53 -5.96
C LEU A 48 10.86 -2.09 -7.42
N ASP A 49 11.06 -3.01 -8.36
CA ASP A 49 10.76 -2.73 -9.75
C ASP A 49 9.24 -2.76 -10.00
N PRO A 50 8.75 -2.23 -11.14
CA PRO A 50 7.30 -2.10 -11.39
C PRO A 50 6.52 -3.42 -11.30
N GLU A 51 7.10 -4.54 -11.74
CA GLU A 51 6.42 -5.83 -11.64
C GLU A 51 6.22 -6.25 -10.20
N MET A 52 7.27 -6.10 -9.38
CA MET A 52 7.22 -6.44 -7.97
C MET A 52 6.27 -5.53 -7.21
N VAL A 53 6.24 -4.24 -7.56
CA VAL A 53 5.28 -3.28 -6.99
C VAL A 53 3.87 -3.78 -7.22
N ARG A 54 3.54 -4.17 -8.45
CA ARG A 54 2.20 -4.66 -8.77
C ARG A 54 1.83 -5.89 -7.95
N GLU A 55 2.74 -6.85 -7.84
CA GLU A 55 2.49 -8.08 -7.09
C GLU A 55 2.21 -7.79 -5.60
N VAL A 56 2.99 -6.91 -5.00
CA VAL A 56 2.82 -6.54 -3.60
C VAL A 56 1.50 -5.79 -3.39
N LEU A 57 1.20 -4.83 -4.25
CA LEU A 57 -0.03 -4.05 -4.13
C LEU A 57 -1.28 -4.91 -4.35
N ASP A 58 -1.22 -5.92 -5.22
CA ASP A 58 -2.34 -6.84 -5.43
C ASP A 58 -2.68 -7.58 -4.15
N VAL A 59 -1.67 -7.98 -3.37
CA VAL A 59 -1.90 -8.62 -2.07
C VAL A 59 -2.64 -7.67 -1.13
N VAL A 60 -2.20 -6.41 -1.07
CA VAL A 60 -2.82 -5.41 -0.20
C VAL A 60 -4.26 -5.12 -0.63
N VAL A 61 -4.52 -5.04 -1.94
CA VAL A 61 -5.89 -4.88 -2.44
C VAL A 61 -6.79 -6.00 -1.96
N LYS A 62 -6.33 -7.24 -2.03
CA LYS A 62 -7.12 -8.40 -1.56
C LYS A 62 -7.41 -8.30 -0.08
N LEU A 63 -6.43 -7.90 0.73
CA LEU A 63 -6.64 -7.73 2.17
C LEU A 63 -7.66 -6.64 2.46
N ALA A 64 -7.61 -5.54 1.72
CA ALA A 64 -8.59 -4.47 1.86
C ALA A 64 -10.01 -4.96 1.52
N GLN A 65 -10.15 -5.75 0.47
CA GLN A 65 -11.43 -6.31 0.07
C GLN A 65 -11.99 -7.28 1.12
N GLU A 66 -11.12 -7.90 1.89
CA GLU A 66 -11.52 -8.80 2.98
C GLU A 66 -11.87 -8.06 4.27
N GLY A 67 -11.77 -6.74 4.28
CA GLY A 67 -12.16 -5.92 5.43
C GLY A 67 -11.05 -5.63 6.42
N MET A 68 -9.79 -5.92 6.08
CA MET A 68 -8.67 -5.62 6.96
C MET A 68 -8.52 -4.10 7.13
N THR A 69 -8.44 -3.64 8.38
CA THR A 69 -8.18 -2.24 8.66
C THR A 69 -6.68 -1.97 8.52
N MET A 70 -6.33 -1.02 7.65
CA MET A 70 -4.93 -0.73 7.34
C MET A 70 -4.67 0.77 7.32
N LEU A 71 -3.51 1.15 7.81
CA LEU A 71 -2.95 2.49 7.61
C LEU A 71 -1.78 2.33 6.65
N ILE A 72 -1.88 2.95 5.47
CA ILE A 72 -0.91 2.76 4.40
C ILE A 72 -0.25 4.08 4.07
N VAL A 73 1.08 4.10 4.13
CA VAL A 73 1.88 5.24 3.65
C VAL A 73 2.43 4.88 2.29
N THR A 74 2.09 5.66 1.27
CA THR A 74 2.47 5.32 -0.10
C THR A 74 2.54 6.55 -1.00
N HIS A 75 3.37 6.46 -2.04
CA HIS A 75 3.40 7.40 -3.15
C HIS A 75 2.67 6.84 -4.39
N GLU A 76 2.14 5.64 -4.29
CA GLU A 76 1.42 4.98 -5.38
C GLU A 76 -0.02 5.50 -5.45
N MET A 77 -0.23 6.57 -6.20
CA MET A 77 -1.51 7.30 -6.19
C MET A 77 -2.64 6.52 -6.85
N GLY A 78 -2.38 5.79 -7.94
CA GLY A 78 -3.39 4.95 -8.56
C GLY A 78 -3.91 3.88 -7.61
N PHE A 79 -3.00 3.27 -6.85
CA PHE A 79 -3.35 2.30 -5.83
C PHE A 79 -4.15 2.94 -4.70
N ALA A 80 -3.68 4.09 -4.19
CA ALA A 80 -4.37 4.79 -3.11
C ALA A 80 -5.80 5.14 -3.51
N ARG A 81 -5.99 5.66 -4.73
CA ARG A 81 -7.31 6.02 -5.24
C ARG A 81 -8.24 4.81 -5.32
N LYS A 82 -7.70 3.65 -5.72
CA LYS A 82 -8.47 2.44 -5.90
C LYS A 82 -8.90 1.80 -4.59
N VAL A 83 -8.04 1.80 -3.57
CA VAL A 83 -8.22 0.96 -2.39
C VAL A 83 -8.58 1.71 -1.11
N ALA A 84 -8.23 2.99 -1.01
CA ALA A 84 -8.43 3.74 0.22
C ALA A 84 -9.90 4.11 0.43
N ASP A 85 -10.32 4.07 1.69
CA ASP A 85 -11.60 4.66 2.10
C ASP A 85 -11.44 6.13 2.46
N ARG A 86 -10.21 6.52 2.82
CA ARG A 86 -9.90 7.90 3.19
C ARG A 86 -8.45 8.20 2.86
N ILE A 87 -8.22 9.37 2.31
CA ILE A 87 -6.88 9.87 2.00
C ILE A 87 -6.50 10.93 3.04
N ILE A 88 -5.30 10.80 3.58
CA ILE A 88 -4.74 11.77 4.50
C ILE A 88 -3.44 12.28 3.87
N PHE A 89 -3.43 13.58 3.52
CA PHE A 89 -2.25 14.21 2.93
C PHE A 89 -1.44 14.89 4.01
N MET A 90 -0.17 14.51 4.13
CA MET A 90 0.74 15.05 5.14
C MET A 90 1.90 15.77 4.50
N ASP A 91 2.36 16.81 5.17
CA ASP A 91 3.55 17.56 4.76
C ASP A 91 4.22 18.12 6.01
N GLN A 92 5.54 18.00 6.08
CA GLN A 92 6.34 18.50 7.21
C GLN A 92 5.80 18.07 8.57
N GLY A 93 5.39 16.80 8.67
CA GLY A 93 4.90 16.23 9.93
C GLY A 93 3.50 16.65 10.34
N LYS A 94 2.76 17.33 9.46
CA LYS A 94 1.42 17.81 9.74
C LYS A 94 0.41 17.26 8.75
N ILE A 95 -0.82 17.04 9.22
CA ILE A 95 -1.93 16.69 8.34
C ILE A 95 -2.41 17.98 7.67
N ILE A 96 -2.29 18.04 6.34
CA ILE A 96 -2.66 19.23 5.56
C ILE A 96 -4.13 19.17 5.16
N GLU A 97 -4.58 18.00 4.69
CA GLU A 97 -5.99 17.80 4.40
C GLU A 97 -6.31 16.31 4.39
N GLN A 98 -7.59 15.99 4.54
CA GLN A 98 -8.08 14.62 4.46
C GLN A 98 -9.47 14.62 3.85
N ASN A 99 -9.73 13.59 3.03
CA ASN A 99 -11.00 13.46 2.35
C ASN A 99 -11.18 12.04 1.81
N ILE A 100 -12.35 11.74 1.28
CA ILE A 100 -12.55 10.52 0.52
C ILE A 100 -11.73 10.59 -0.78
N PRO A 101 -11.32 9.45 -1.35
CA PRO A 101 -10.41 9.47 -2.50
C PRO A 101 -10.88 10.31 -3.67
N GLU A 102 -12.14 10.16 -4.10
CA GLU A 102 -12.62 10.91 -5.25
C GLU A 102 -12.51 12.42 -5.05
N ALA A 103 -12.94 12.91 -3.90
CA ALA A 103 -12.86 14.34 -3.60
C ALA A 103 -11.42 14.83 -3.53
N PHE A 104 -10.54 14.04 -2.92
CA PHE A 104 -9.13 14.42 -2.82
C PHE A 104 -8.47 14.54 -4.20
N PHE A 105 -8.68 13.56 -5.08
CA PHE A 105 -8.04 13.56 -6.39
C PHE A 105 -8.67 14.53 -7.38
N GLN A 106 -9.97 14.73 -7.34
CA GLN A 106 -10.68 15.61 -8.28
C GLN A 106 -10.65 17.08 -7.84
N GLN A 107 -10.79 17.33 -6.55
CA GLN A 107 -10.91 18.68 -6.02
C GLN A 107 -10.11 18.81 -4.71
N PRO A 108 -8.78 18.76 -4.77
CA PRO A 108 -7.99 18.97 -3.56
C PRO A 108 -8.25 20.38 -3.03
N LYS A 109 -8.40 20.47 -1.71
CA LYS A 109 -8.80 21.74 -1.06
C LYS A 109 -7.66 22.70 -0.83
N THR A 110 -6.42 22.19 -0.76
CA THR A 110 -5.26 23.00 -0.45
C THR A 110 -4.36 23.15 -1.66
N GLU A 111 -3.61 24.25 -1.72
CA GLU A 111 -2.64 24.46 -2.80
C GLU A 111 -1.53 23.41 -2.75
N ARG A 112 -1.14 22.98 -1.56
CA ARG A 112 -0.08 21.98 -1.40
C ARG A 112 -0.50 20.63 -2.00
N ALA A 113 -1.72 20.19 -1.71
CA ALA A 113 -2.22 18.94 -2.27
C ALA A 113 -2.37 19.05 -3.79
N SER A 114 -2.88 20.16 -4.27
CA SER A 114 -3.03 20.42 -5.71
C SER A 114 -1.68 20.36 -6.42
N ALA A 115 -0.65 21.03 -5.86
CA ALA A 115 0.69 21.03 -6.42
C ALA A 115 1.28 19.63 -6.43
N PHE A 116 1.11 18.88 -5.34
CA PHE A 116 1.60 17.50 -5.25
C PHE A 116 0.98 16.60 -6.33
N LEU A 117 -0.32 16.68 -6.51
CA LEU A 117 -1.01 15.87 -7.52
C LEU A 117 -0.62 16.28 -8.94
N ASN A 118 -0.39 17.57 -9.20
CA ASN A 118 0.07 18.04 -10.50
C ASN A 118 1.46 17.50 -10.85
N ILE A 119 2.37 17.47 -9.88
CA ILE A 119 3.71 16.91 -10.09
C ILE A 119 3.63 15.45 -10.50
N LEU A 120 2.67 14.70 -9.95
CA LEU A 120 2.47 13.28 -10.24
C LEU A 120 1.54 13.04 -11.44
N ASN A 121 1.04 14.09 -12.08
CA ASN A 121 0.10 14.00 -13.19
C ASN A 121 -1.25 13.36 -12.81
N TYR A 122 -1.75 13.71 -11.65
CA TYR A 122 -3.06 13.22 -11.18
C TYR A 122 -4.07 14.34 -11.03
#